data_89637443ae2d680c4c852a89536b82c8
#
_entry.id   89637443ae2d680c4c852a89536b82c8
#
_cell.length_a   1.000
_cell.length_b   1.000
_cell.length_c   1.000
_cell.angle_alpha   90.00
_cell.angle_beta   90.00
_cell.angle_gamma   90.00
#
_symmetry.space_group_name_H-M   'P 1'
#
loop_
_entity.id
_entity.type
_entity.pdbx_description
1 polymer ?
#
loop_
_entity_poly.entity_id
_entity_poly.type
_entity_poly.pdbx_seq_one_letter_code
_entity_poly.pdbx_strand_id
1 'polypeptide(L)'
;MTTNEITFSIGGMTCNHCATTLRAALSQLPGVHGANVSFEDQLATLHIDESFAPCTVVEAAAAKGYAANERARPESSRRGIRSPSDAFDLVVLGSGGAAFGAALRASELGAKVAVVERGTLGGTCVNIGCVPSKTLIRAAEGVHRASYARFAGIASEARVTDFKALMRQKQSLVEELRQAKYADVLAGANGVSFVEGHARFDRPGVVSVNGAELRAGRFVIATGMRPHVADIPGLADAGYLTSTDALALETLPRSMVVLGGRFVALELAQAFARLGTQVTVVQRSAHVLPTEDDDVTQELERLLTGEGIRILTGARTLRASREGSERVLELEHGGQRLRVAAEQILVATGRRANTDDLGLGQIGAHLREDGTIQVDETLETSAPGVFAAGDVIGDPAFVYTAAYEGRLAAENALGTVKQPRDYAALPAVVFTDPQLATVGLTEKQALQRGIAVDIAKLPMSYVPRALAARDTRGFVKLIRARGTDKLLGAVILAPEAGDLIMEPALAIRHGIPVSELARAFHPYLTGAEAIKLAAQTFDKDVAKLSCCAA
;
A
#
# COMPACT_ATOMS: atom_id res chain seq x y z
N MET A 1 17.19 36.56 -21.33
CA MET A 1 16.84 35.60 -22.42
C MET A 1 16.16 34.44 -21.77
N THR A 2 14.92 34.20 -22.08
CA THR A 2 14.16 33.04 -21.58
C THR A 2 14.63 31.81 -22.32
N THR A 3 15.36 30.92 -21.64
CA THR A 3 15.77 29.62 -22.18
C THR A 3 14.69 28.60 -21.94
N ASN A 4 14.26 27.90 -22.97
CA ASN A 4 13.33 26.77 -22.88
C ASN A 4 14.12 25.48 -22.67
N GLU A 5 13.56 24.52 -21.93
CA GLU A 5 14.12 23.20 -21.75
C GLU A 5 13.36 22.16 -22.59
N ILE A 6 14.08 21.29 -23.30
CA ILE A 6 13.52 20.20 -24.09
C ILE A 6 14.23 18.89 -23.76
N THR A 7 13.49 17.79 -23.67
CA THR A 7 14.03 16.47 -23.30
C THR A 7 13.75 15.43 -24.38
N PHE A 8 14.75 14.58 -24.68
CA PHE A 8 14.68 13.47 -25.61
C PHE A 8 14.98 12.15 -24.93
N SER A 9 14.26 11.11 -25.26
CA SER A 9 14.69 9.74 -24.98
C SER A 9 15.72 9.31 -26.03
N ILE A 10 16.82 8.70 -25.56
CA ILE A 10 17.94 8.31 -26.42
C ILE A 10 18.08 6.79 -26.43
N GLY A 11 17.86 6.17 -27.58
CA GLY A 11 18.09 4.74 -27.78
C GLY A 11 19.49 4.46 -28.34
N GLY A 12 20.09 3.32 -27.94
CA GLY A 12 21.37 2.85 -28.47
C GLY A 12 22.62 3.23 -27.65
N MET A 13 22.48 3.98 -26.54
CA MET A 13 23.61 4.19 -25.63
C MET A 13 23.90 2.91 -24.82
N THR A 14 25.16 2.50 -24.75
CA THR A 14 25.61 1.29 -24.04
C THR A 14 26.51 1.57 -22.84
N CYS A 15 26.99 2.80 -22.67
CA CYS A 15 27.87 3.20 -21.57
C CYS A 15 27.95 4.74 -21.41
N ASN A 16 28.52 5.21 -20.32
CA ASN A 16 28.73 6.63 -20.04
C ASN A 16 29.59 7.37 -21.09
N HIS A 17 30.47 6.66 -21.82
CA HIS A 17 31.24 7.24 -22.93
C HIS A 17 30.29 7.65 -24.08
N CYS A 18 29.27 6.84 -24.37
CA CYS A 18 28.23 7.18 -25.35
C CYS A 18 27.52 8.49 -24.96
N ALA A 19 27.11 8.62 -23.69
CA ALA A 19 26.46 9.83 -23.19
C ALA A 19 27.37 11.07 -23.31
N THR A 20 28.68 10.94 -23.01
CA THR A 20 29.68 12.03 -23.16
C THR A 20 29.83 12.44 -24.61
N THR A 21 29.90 11.48 -25.53
CA THR A 21 30.05 11.74 -26.98
C THR A 21 28.81 12.44 -27.53
N LEU A 22 27.63 11.97 -27.13
CA LEU A 22 26.37 12.58 -27.57
C LEU A 22 26.18 13.98 -26.99
N ARG A 23 26.50 14.18 -25.68
CA ARG A 23 26.47 15.49 -25.04
C ARG A 23 27.36 16.51 -25.76
N ALA A 24 28.57 16.13 -26.13
CA ALA A 24 29.48 17.00 -26.87
C ALA A 24 28.92 17.41 -28.25
N ALA A 25 28.25 16.48 -28.96
CA ALA A 25 27.63 16.76 -30.23
C ALA A 25 26.41 17.69 -30.09
N LEU A 26 25.53 17.44 -29.11
CA LEU A 26 24.33 18.23 -28.89
C LEU A 26 24.64 19.65 -28.38
N SER A 27 25.70 19.82 -27.58
CA SER A 27 26.13 21.15 -27.09
C SER A 27 26.71 22.05 -28.17
N GLN A 28 27.03 21.52 -29.35
CA GLN A 28 27.51 22.30 -30.49
C GLN A 28 26.42 22.75 -31.45
N LEU A 29 25.16 22.36 -31.21
CA LEU A 29 24.05 22.77 -32.07
C LEU A 29 23.74 24.26 -31.89
N PRO A 30 23.51 24.99 -33.00
CA PRO A 30 23.09 26.39 -32.93
C PRO A 30 21.79 26.55 -32.13
N GLY A 31 21.77 27.47 -31.14
CA GLY A 31 20.61 27.68 -30.30
C GLY A 31 20.51 26.75 -29.07
N VAL A 32 21.54 25.92 -28.81
CA VAL A 32 21.66 25.14 -27.58
C VAL A 32 22.64 25.81 -26.63
N HIS A 33 22.16 26.18 -25.44
CA HIS A 33 22.95 26.84 -24.39
C HIS A 33 23.53 25.86 -23.36
N GLY A 34 22.99 24.64 -23.32
CA GLY A 34 23.46 23.57 -22.46
C GLY A 34 22.79 22.25 -22.81
N ALA A 35 23.55 21.16 -22.71
CA ALA A 35 23.06 19.81 -22.92
C ALA A 35 23.52 18.90 -21.78
N ASN A 36 22.60 18.17 -21.16
CA ASN A 36 22.86 17.11 -20.22
C ASN A 36 22.42 15.79 -20.82
N VAL A 37 23.29 14.77 -20.84
CA VAL A 37 22.96 13.43 -21.37
C VAL A 37 23.29 12.41 -20.29
N SER A 38 22.29 11.63 -19.88
CA SER A 38 22.41 10.55 -18.91
C SER A 38 22.30 9.21 -19.62
N PHE A 39 23.32 8.36 -19.41
CA PHE A 39 23.27 6.97 -19.87
C PHE A 39 22.31 6.14 -19.01
N GLU A 40 22.28 6.38 -17.69
CA GLU A 40 21.42 5.64 -16.75
C GLU A 40 19.92 5.86 -17.06
N ASP A 41 19.57 7.11 -17.37
CA ASP A 41 18.18 7.48 -17.65
C ASP A 41 17.81 7.33 -19.14
N GLN A 42 18.79 7.10 -20.02
CA GLN A 42 18.64 7.10 -21.48
C GLN A 42 17.98 8.40 -21.99
N LEU A 43 18.38 9.55 -21.39
CA LEU A 43 17.81 10.87 -21.66
C LEU A 43 18.85 11.88 -22.08
N ALA A 44 18.44 12.83 -22.93
CA ALA A 44 19.14 14.08 -23.22
C ALA A 44 18.24 15.27 -22.93
N THR A 45 18.64 16.17 -22.04
CA THR A 45 17.95 17.41 -21.70
C THR A 45 18.76 18.60 -22.18
N LEU A 46 18.15 19.48 -22.98
CA LEU A 46 18.79 20.63 -23.59
C LEU A 46 18.11 21.94 -23.16
N HIS A 47 18.92 22.96 -22.90
CA HIS A 47 18.46 24.36 -22.76
C HIS A 47 18.62 25.05 -24.10
N ILE A 48 17.53 25.53 -24.68
CA ILE A 48 17.44 25.98 -26.07
C ILE A 48 16.79 27.37 -26.21
N ASP A 49 17.03 27.99 -27.36
CA ASP A 49 16.31 29.21 -27.77
C ASP A 49 14.84 28.90 -28.16
N GLU A 50 13.96 29.91 -28.10
CA GLU A 50 12.56 29.75 -28.49
C GLU A 50 12.36 29.35 -29.97
N SER A 51 13.31 29.67 -30.83
CA SER A 51 13.28 29.35 -32.27
C SER A 51 13.99 28.04 -32.63
N PHE A 52 14.47 27.27 -31.64
CA PHE A 52 15.19 26.05 -31.86
C PHE A 52 14.32 24.95 -32.47
N ALA A 53 14.79 24.28 -33.52
CA ALA A 53 14.05 23.19 -34.18
C ALA A 53 14.42 21.82 -33.55
N PRO A 54 13.49 21.11 -32.88
CA PRO A 54 13.77 19.84 -32.23
C PRO A 54 14.32 18.75 -33.15
N CYS A 55 13.99 18.77 -34.44
CA CYS A 55 14.49 17.80 -35.42
C CYS A 55 16.02 17.81 -35.55
N THR A 56 16.70 18.91 -35.25
CA THR A 56 18.18 19.00 -35.29
C THR A 56 18.85 18.11 -34.24
N VAL A 57 18.18 17.85 -33.10
CA VAL A 57 18.65 16.90 -32.08
C VAL A 57 18.56 15.47 -32.61
N VAL A 58 17.45 15.13 -33.30
CA VAL A 58 17.25 13.81 -33.88
C VAL A 58 18.30 13.51 -34.94
N GLU A 59 18.60 14.48 -35.81
CA GLU A 59 19.63 14.37 -36.85
C GLU A 59 21.05 14.25 -36.26
N ALA A 60 21.36 15.06 -35.25
CA ALA A 60 22.67 15.03 -34.60
C ALA A 60 22.90 13.72 -33.82
N ALA A 61 21.87 13.18 -33.18
CA ALA A 61 21.92 11.89 -32.51
C ALA A 61 22.09 10.75 -33.53
N ALA A 62 21.33 10.76 -34.62
CA ALA A 62 21.43 9.78 -35.70
C ALA A 62 22.78 9.76 -36.36
N ALA A 63 23.41 10.93 -36.57
CA ALA A 63 24.78 11.07 -37.08
C ALA A 63 25.86 10.43 -36.17
N LYS A 64 25.52 10.17 -34.89
CA LYS A 64 26.37 9.47 -33.91
C LYS A 64 25.94 8.03 -33.66
N GLY A 65 24.95 7.53 -34.43
CA GLY A 65 24.44 6.16 -34.29
C GLY A 65 23.39 5.96 -33.19
N TYR A 66 22.77 7.03 -32.67
CA TYR A 66 21.76 6.97 -31.62
C TYR A 66 20.38 7.37 -32.17
N ALA A 67 19.33 6.75 -31.62
CA ALA A 67 17.95 7.17 -31.89
C ALA A 67 17.54 8.20 -30.84
N ALA A 68 17.05 9.37 -31.25
CA ALA A 68 16.50 10.37 -30.34
C ALA A 68 15.02 10.59 -30.68
N ASN A 69 14.14 10.48 -29.68
CA ASN A 69 12.73 10.81 -29.77
C ASN A 69 12.43 11.93 -28.78
N GLU A 70 11.85 13.01 -29.26
CA GLU A 70 11.40 14.09 -28.42
C GLU A 70 10.37 13.53 -27.43
N ARG A 71 10.66 13.70 -26.14
CA ARG A 71 9.63 13.52 -25.13
C ARG A 71 8.74 14.75 -25.18
N ALA A 72 7.47 14.56 -25.57
CA ALA A 72 6.49 15.59 -25.36
C ALA A 72 6.70 16.12 -23.95
N ARG A 73 6.96 17.44 -23.81
CA ARG A 73 6.88 18.07 -22.51
C ARG A 73 5.61 17.54 -21.86
N PRO A 74 5.62 17.08 -20.60
CA PRO A 74 4.42 17.19 -19.83
C PRO A 74 4.13 18.70 -19.92
N GLU A 75 3.15 19.09 -20.73
CA GLU A 75 2.64 20.44 -20.70
C GLU A 75 2.33 20.64 -19.23
N SER A 76 3.22 21.38 -18.54
CA SER A 76 3.00 21.84 -17.19
C SER A 76 1.61 22.45 -17.25
N SER A 77 0.67 21.83 -16.61
CA SER A 77 -0.76 21.99 -16.60
C SER A 77 -1.21 23.47 -16.50
N ARG A 78 -0.93 24.23 -17.54
CA ARG A 78 -1.64 25.44 -17.90
C ARG A 78 -2.61 25.17 -19.06
N ARG A 79 -3.22 23.98 -19.09
CA ARG A 79 -4.56 23.89 -19.66
C ARG A 79 -5.43 24.59 -18.64
N GLY A 80 -5.62 25.89 -18.90
CA GLY A 80 -6.57 26.71 -18.18
C GLY A 80 -7.86 25.93 -18.06
N ILE A 81 -8.46 25.96 -16.87
CA ILE A 81 -9.81 25.52 -16.61
C ILE A 81 -10.63 25.96 -17.83
N ARG A 82 -11.08 24.96 -18.62
CA ARG A 82 -11.95 25.25 -19.78
C ARG A 82 -13.13 26.03 -19.25
N SER A 83 -13.61 26.99 -20.05
CA SER A 83 -14.74 27.84 -19.70
C SER A 83 -15.90 27.06 -19.06
N PRO A 84 -16.67 27.65 -18.13
CA PRO A 84 -17.74 26.98 -17.35
C PRO A 84 -18.86 26.30 -18.17
N SER A 85 -18.82 26.40 -19.49
CA SER A 85 -19.86 25.84 -20.38
C SER A 85 -19.74 24.32 -20.61
N ASP A 86 -18.61 23.69 -20.26
CA ASP A 86 -18.38 22.27 -20.51
C ASP A 86 -18.49 21.45 -19.21
N ALA A 87 -19.68 20.96 -18.88
CA ALA A 87 -19.88 20.04 -17.78
C ALA A 87 -19.09 18.71 -17.98
N PHE A 88 -18.53 18.16 -16.91
CA PHE A 88 -18.01 16.81 -16.89
C PHE A 88 -19.14 15.80 -16.66
N ASP A 89 -18.98 14.59 -17.16
CA ASP A 89 -19.88 13.49 -16.83
C ASP A 89 -19.61 13.00 -15.39
N LEU A 90 -18.33 12.97 -15.01
CA LEU A 90 -17.87 12.56 -13.68
C LEU A 90 -16.75 13.47 -13.17
N VAL A 91 -16.85 13.89 -11.90
CA VAL A 91 -15.74 14.52 -11.16
C VAL A 91 -15.29 13.58 -10.05
N VAL A 92 -13.99 13.27 -10.00
CA VAL A 92 -13.36 12.39 -9.02
C VAL A 92 -12.48 13.23 -8.10
N LEU A 93 -12.73 13.16 -6.78
CA LEU A 93 -11.98 13.89 -5.76
C LEU A 93 -10.92 12.97 -5.14
N GLY A 94 -9.65 13.26 -5.41
CA GLY A 94 -8.49 12.45 -5.03
C GLY A 94 -7.79 11.84 -6.23
N SER A 95 -6.60 11.28 -6.02
CA SER A 95 -5.78 10.61 -7.06
C SER A 95 -5.15 9.29 -6.60
N GLY A 96 -5.67 8.70 -5.51
CA GLY A 96 -5.26 7.38 -5.02
C GLY A 96 -5.89 6.23 -5.81
N GLY A 97 -5.74 4.99 -5.30
CA GLY A 97 -6.21 3.77 -5.98
C GLY A 97 -7.68 3.80 -6.36
N ALA A 98 -8.57 4.29 -5.48
CA ALA A 98 -9.99 4.41 -5.77
C ALA A 98 -10.27 5.44 -6.88
N ALA A 99 -9.60 6.59 -6.81
CA ALA A 99 -9.75 7.64 -7.80
C ALA A 99 -9.29 7.20 -9.20
N PHE A 100 -8.14 6.50 -9.26
CA PHE A 100 -7.65 5.92 -10.52
C PHE A 100 -8.57 4.84 -11.06
N GLY A 101 -9.04 3.93 -10.20
CA GLY A 101 -10.04 2.93 -10.60
C GLY A 101 -11.29 3.56 -11.19
N ALA A 102 -11.80 4.64 -10.55
CA ALA A 102 -12.97 5.37 -11.03
C ALA A 102 -12.70 6.11 -12.35
N ALA A 103 -11.61 6.88 -12.42
CA ALA A 103 -11.31 7.71 -13.58
C ALA A 103 -11.02 6.91 -14.84
N LEU A 104 -10.22 5.84 -14.73
CA LEU A 104 -9.90 4.97 -15.86
C LEU A 104 -11.14 4.21 -16.33
N ARG A 105 -11.95 3.70 -15.39
CA ARG A 105 -13.19 3.01 -15.77
C ARG A 105 -14.18 3.95 -16.45
N ALA A 106 -14.35 5.16 -15.95
CA ALA A 106 -15.19 6.16 -16.59
C ALA A 106 -14.68 6.55 -18.01
N SER A 107 -13.35 6.67 -18.17
CA SER A 107 -12.72 6.87 -19.48
C SER A 107 -13.00 5.72 -20.44
N GLU A 108 -12.89 4.46 -19.99
CA GLU A 108 -13.26 3.27 -20.79
C GLU A 108 -14.73 3.28 -21.23
N LEU A 109 -15.61 3.87 -20.42
CA LEU A 109 -17.03 4.05 -20.74
C LEU A 109 -17.30 5.26 -21.63
N GLY A 110 -16.26 5.99 -22.06
CA GLY A 110 -16.35 7.16 -22.94
C GLY A 110 -16.73 8.47 -22.25
N ALA A 111 -16.72 8.50 -20.90
CA ALA A 111 -17.10 9.67 -20.14
C ALA A 111 -16.00 10.75 -20.11
N LYS A 112 -16.42 12.02 -20.01
CA LYS A 112 -15.55 13.17 -19.76
C LYS A 112 -15.34 13.32 -18.26
N VAL A 113 -14.11 13.13 -17.78
CA VAL A 113 -13.76 13.03 -16.37
C VAL A 113 -12.83 14.16 -15.94
N ALA A 114 -13.06 14.74 -14.77
CA ALA A 114 -12.07 15.55 -14.05
C ALA A 114 -11.58 14.78 -12.81
N VAL A 115 -10.27 14.64 -12.66
CA VAL A 115 -9.61 14.13 -11.44
C VAL A 115 -9.02 15.32 -10.71
N VAL A 116 -9.44 15.53 -9.46
CA VAL A 116 -8.98 16.67 -8.64
C VAL A 116 -8.08 16.16 -7.51
N GLU A 117 -6.86 16.69 -7.41
CA GLU A 117 -5.91 16.32 -6.35
C GLU A 117 -5.27 17.57 -5.72
N ARG A 118 -5.28 17.63 -4.39
CA ARG A 118 -4.66 18.72 -3.62
C ARG A 118 -3.20 18.49 -3.26
N GLY A 119 -2.76 17.25 -3.30
CA GLY A 119 -1.43 16.82 -2.87
C GLY A 119 -0.65 16.15 -3.99
N THR A 120 0.09 15.12 -3.62
CA THR A 120 0.90 14.37 -4.58
C THR A 120 0.06 13.34 -5.33
N LEU A 121 0.13 13.38 -6.67
CA LEU A 121 -0.51 12.41 -7.55
C LEU A 121 -0.18 10.95 -7.15
N GLY A 122 -1.19 10.07 -7.16
CA GLY A 122 -1.05 8.66 -6.83
C GLY A 122 -1.47 8.29 -5.41
N GLY A 123 -1.75 9.27 -4.56
CA GLY A 123 -2.28 9.07 -3.20
C GLY A 123 -1.32 8.32 -2.27
N THR A 124 -1.89 7.63 -1.26
CA THR A 124 -1.11 7.04 -0.16
C THR A 124 -0.24 5.87 -0.60
N CYS A 125 -0.77 4.92 -1.37
CA CYS A 125 -0.11 3.63 -1.61
C CYS A 125 1.27 3.78 -2.27
N VAL A 126 1.37 4.50 -3.37
CA VAL A 126 2.64 4.67 -4.09
C VAL A 126 3.59 5.62 -3.38
N ASN A 127 3.08 6.71 -2.79
CA ASN A 127 3.94 7.79 -2.28
C ASN A 127 4.46 7.56 -0.86
N ILE A 128 3.57 7.15 0.06
CA ILE A 128 3.81 7.13 1.52
C ILE A 128 3.25 5.88 2.22
N GLY A 129 2.85 4.86 1.47
CA GLY A 129 2.20 3.65 1.99
C GLY A 129 2.87 2.37 1.53
N CYS A 130 2.14 1.59 0.70
CA CYS A 130 2.52 0.22 0.33
C CYS A 130 3.91 0.14 -0.32
N VAL A 131 4.17 0.95 -1.34
CA VAL A 131 5.42 0.87 -2.09
C VAL A 131 6.63 1.17 -1.20
N PRO A 132 6.72 2.33 -0.53
CA PRO A 132 7.89 2.61 0.30
C PRO A 132 8.02 1.67 1.50
N SER A 133 6.91 1.24 2.13
CA SER A 133 6.98 0.34 3.29
C SER A 133 7.42 -1.06 2.88
N LYS A 134 6.88 -1.63 1.78
CA LYS A 134 7.25 -2.98 1.32
C LYS A 134 8.68 -3.02 0.79
N THR A 135 9.15 -1.94 0.17
CA THR A 135 10.56 -1.82 -0.22
C THR A 135 11.47 -1.85 1.01
N LEU A 136 11.14 -1.09 2.06
CA LEU A 136 11.90 -1.08 3.31
C LEU A 136 11.86 -2.45 4.02
N ILE A 137 10.70 -3.10 4.06
CA ILE A 137 10.51 -4.45 4.62
C ILE A 137 11.40 -5.45 3.88
N ARG A 138 11.39 -5.47 2.55
CA ARG A 138 12.24 -6.39 1.76
C ARG A 138 13.73 -6.15 1.98
N ALA A 139 14.16 -4.89 2.15
CA ALA A 139 15.54 -4.59 2.51
C ALA A 139 15.88 -5.10 3.92
N ALA A 140 14.99 -4.92 4.89
CA ALA A 140 15.14 -5.43 6.26
C ALA A 140 15.17 -6.95 6.31
N GLU A 141 14.34 -7.64 5.51
CA GLU A 141 14.41 -9.10 5.33
C GLU A 141 15.78 -9.55 4.78
N GLY A 142 16.32 -8.80 3.81
CA GLY A 142 17.65 -9.09 3.25
C GLY A 142 18.74 -9.06 4.32
N VAL A 143 18.74 -8.04 5.18
CA VAL A 143 19.65 -7.93 6.33
C VAL A 143 19.44 -9.08 7.30
N HIS A 144 18.19 -9.35 7.67
CA HIS A 144 17.85 -10.40 8.63
C HIS A 144 18.26 -11.81 8.13
N ARG A 145 17.90 -12.15 6.90
CA ARG A 145 18.24 -13.46 6.29
C ARG A 145 19.75 -13.69 6.18
N ALA A 146 20.50 -12.63 5.89
CA ALA A 146 21.96 -12.71 5.83
C ALA A 146 22.62 -12.73 7.21
N SER A 147 21.98 -12.24 8.27
CA SER A 147 22.52 -12.27 9.63
C SER A 147 22.21 -13.58 10.38
N TYR A 148 21.22 -14.34 9.94
CA TYR A 148 20.78 -15.57 10.58
C TYR A 148 21.00 -16.78 9.65
N ALA A 149 22.22 -17.37 9.71
CA ALA A 149 22.54 -18.58 8.95
C ALA A 149 21.69 -19.75 9.45
N ARG A 150 20.81 -20.27 8.59
CA ARG A 150 19.92 -21.40 8.91
C ARG A 150 20.54 -22.78 8.62
N PHE A 151 21.64 -22.82 7.88
CA PHE A 151 22.30 -24.04 7.43
C PHE A 151 23.65 -24.19 8.10
N ALA A 152 23.95 -25.41 8.54
CA ALA A 152 25.26 -25.76 9.09
C ALA A 152 26.36 -25.51 8.04
N GLY A 153 27.48 -24.98 8.48
CA GLY A 153 28.63 -24.68 7.61
C GLY A 153 28.52 -23.39 6.81
N ILE A 154 27.42 -22.63 6.97
CA ILE A 154 27.28 -21.26 6.42
C ILE A 154 27.37 -20.26 7.57
N ALA A 155 28.29 -19.28 7.42
CA ALA A 155 28.36 -18.10 8.27
C ALA A 155 28.19 -16.86 7.40
N SER A 156 27.35 -15.93 7.82
CA SER A 156 27.13 -14.66 7.13
C SER A 156 26.77 -13.58 8.14
N GLU A 157 27.13 -12.34 7.81
CA GLU A 157 26.82 -11.15 8.61
C GLU A 157 26.37 -10.05 7.65
N ALA A 158 25.30 -9.37 8.01
CA ALA A 158 24.82 -8.21 7.27
C ALA A 158 24.43 -7.10 8.24
N ARG A 159 24.69 -5.86 7.82
CA ARG A 159 24.30 -4.66 8.56
C ARG A 159 24.03 -3.51 7.62
N VAL A 160 23.26 -2.54 8.07
CA VAL A 160 23.09 -1.29 7.35
C VAL A 160 24.36 -0.47 7.48
N THR A 161 25.01 -0.16 6.35
CA THR A 161 26.23 0.66 6.30
C THR A 161 25.95 2.12 5.98
N ASP A 162 24.91 2.38 5.19
CA ASP A 162 24.41 3.72 4.84
C ASP A 162 22.87 3.67 4.74
N PHE A 163 22.20 4.06 5.82
CA PHE A 163 20.73 4.10 5.86
C PHE A 163 20.17 5.14 4.89
N LYS A 164 20.86 6.27 4.71
CA LYS A 164 20.42 7.32 3.79
C LYS A 164 20.45 6.84 2.33
N ALA A 165 21.44 6.03 1.94
CA ALA A 165 21.48 5.42 0.62
C ALA A 165 20.31 4.45 0.38
N LEU A 166 19.98 3.61 1.38
CA LEU A 166 18.83 2.74 1.34
C LEU A 166 17.52 3.53 1.15
N MET A 167 17.36 4.62 1.90
CA MET A 167 16.17 5.45 1.81
C MET A 167 16.06 6.20 0.48
N ARG A 168 17.20 6.62 -0.12
CA ARG A 168 17.22 7.18 -1.48
C ARG A 168 16.79 6.16 -2.53
N GLN A 169 17.31 4.93 -2.47
CA GLN A 169 16.92 3.86 -3.39
C GLN A 169 15.41 3.56 -3.32
N LYS A 170 14.86 3.47 -2.11
CA LYS A 170 13.41 3.34 -1.89
C LYS A 170 12.64 4.51 -2.52
N GLN A 171 13.14 5.74 -2.34
CA GLN A 171 12.49 6.94 -2.86
C GLN A 171 12.53 6.99 -4.39
N SER A 172 13.63 6.61 -5.03
CA SER A 172 13.72 6.50 -6.50
C SER A 172 12.65 5.56 -7.06
N LEU A 173 12.44 4.38 -6.45
CA LEU A 173 11.38 3.47 -6.87
C LEU A 173 9.98 4.09 -6.74
N VAL A 174 9.72 4.85 -5.66
CA VAL A 174 8.46 5.58 -5.49
C VAL A 174 8.24 6.56 -6.63
N GLU A 175 9.26 7.33 -6.99
CA GLU A 175 9.20 8.33 -8.06
C GLU A 175 9.01 7.70 -9.43
N GLU A 176 9.75 6.63 -9.74
CA GLU A 176 9.59 5.84 -10.96
C GLU A 176 8.17 5.28 -11.11
N LEU A 177 7.64 4.66 -10.06
CA LEU A 177 6.29 4.08 -10.10
C LEU A 177 5.21 5.16 -10.15
N ARG A 178 5.38 6.28 -9.45
CA ARG A 178 4.46 7.41 -9.54
C ARG A 178 4.40 7.95 -10.97
N GLN A 179 5.56 8.13 -11.62
CA GLN A 179 5.63 8.59 -13.00
C GLN A 179 4.97 7.58 -13.94
N ALA A 180 5.46 6.34 -13.96
CA ALA A 180 5.06 5.33 -14.94
C ALA A 180 3.61 4.82 -14.76
N LYS A 181 3.12 4.73 -13.49
CA LYS A 181 1.83 4.10 -13.19
C LYS A 181 0.70 5.09 -12.90
N TYR A 182 1.03 6.36 -12.69
CA TYR A 182 0.04 7.39 -12.40
C TYR A 182 0.13 8.54 -13.41
N ALA A 183 1.25 9.25 -13.51
CA ALA A 183 1.35 10.42 -14.38
C ALA A 183 1.19 10.03 -15.87
N ASP A 184 1.96 9.06 -16.34
CA ASP A 184 1.91 8.63 -17.74
C ASP A 184 0.57 7.97 -18.10
N VAL A 185 0.01 7.16 -17.18
CA VAL A 185 -1.30 6.52 -17.37
C VAL A 185 -2.41 7.56 -17.47
N LEU A 186 -2.40 8.57 -16.58
CA LEU A 186 -3.39 9.62 -16.59
C LEU A 186 -3.29 10.49 -17.85
N ALA A 187 -2.07 10.80 -18.28
CA ALA A 187 -1.81 11.55 -19.51
C ALA A 187 -2.28 10.82 -20.78
N GLY A 188 -2.23 9.47 -20.77
CA GLY A 188 -2.71 8.63 -21.85
C GLY A 188 -4.22 8.33 -21.82
N ALA A 189 -4.93 8.66 -20.75
CA ALA A 189 -6.34 8.34 -20.60
C ALA A 189 -7.23 9.32 -21.38
N ASN A 190 -8.03 8.80 -22.31
CA ASN A 190 -8.91 9.60 -23.13
C ASN A 190 -10.04 10.25 -22.29
N GLY A 191 -10.31 11.54 -22.54
CA GLY A 191 -11.40 12.25 -21.88
C GLY A 191 -11.14 12.59 -20.41
N VAL A 192 -9.97 12.27 -19.85
CA VAL A 192 -9.59 12.57 -18.47
C VAL A 192 -8.79 13.88 -18.41
N SER A 193 -9.19 14.78 -17.51
CA SER A 193 -8.49 16.02 -17.21
C SER A 193 -8.01 15.98 -15.76
N PHE A 194 -6.74 16.34 -15.52
CA PHE A 194 -6.20 16.48 -14.17
C PHE A 194 -6.29 17.94 -13.72
N VAL A 195 -6.78 18.16 -12.51
CA VAL A 195 -6.94 19.48 -11.90
C VAL A 195 -6.26 19.47 -10.54
N GLU A 196 -5.18 20.22 -10.42
CA GLU A 196 -4.49 20.39 -9.14
C GLU A 196 -5.21 21.41 -8.27
N GLY A 197 -5.58 21.02 -7.06
CA GLY A 197 -6.21 21.90 -6.08
C GLY A 197 -7.08 21.19 -5.07
N HIS A 198 -7.54 21.96 -4.08
CA HIS A 198 -8.45 21.48 -3.06
C HIS A 198 -9.90 21.58 -3.54
N ALA A 199 -10.56 20.44 -3.63
CA ALA A 199 -11.97 20.35 -4.04
C ALA A 199 -12.89 20.56 -2.83
N ARG A 200 -13.96 21.36 -3.01
CA ARG A 200 -15.02 21.56 -2.01
C ARG A 200 -16.37 21.63 -2.71
N PHE A 201 -17.36 20.93 -2.20
CA PHE A 201 -18.74 21.08 -2.65
C PHE A 201 -19.30 22.43 -2.16
N ASP A 202 -19.77 23.25 -3.07
CA ASP A 202 -20.46 24.50 -2.76
C ASP A 202 -21.98 24.27 -2.71
N ARG A 203 -22.48 23.39 -3.57
CA ARG A 203 -23.90 22.99 -3.70
C ARG A 203 -23.99 21.69 -4.51
N PRO A 204 -25.16 21.03 -4.55
CA PRO A 204 -25.35 19.85 -5.41
C PRO A 204 -24.95 20.11 -6.86
N GLY A 205 -24.15 19.21 -7.44
CA GLY A 205 -23.69 19.28 -8.83
C GLY A 205 -22.49 20.22 -9.07
N VAL A 206 -21.94 20.87 -8.05
CA VAL A 206 -20.84 21.84 -8.19
C VAL A 206 -19.78 21.68 -7.12
N VAL A 207 -18.54 21.56 -7.57
CA VAL A 207 -17.34 21.58 -6.75
C VAL A 207 -16.49 22.78 -7.13
N SER A 208 -16.04 23.57 -6.15
CA SER A 208 -15.02 24.60 -6.35
C SER A 208 -13.61 24.03 -6.17
N VAL A 209 -12.70 24.44 -7.05
CA VAL A 209 -11.27 24.13 -6.98
C VAL A 209 -10.49 25.40 -7.27
N ASN A 210 -9.73 25.90 -6.30
CA ASN A 210 -8.95 27.14 -6.43
C ASN A 210 -9.79 28.34 -6.92
N GLY A 211 -11.05 28.42 -6.50
CA GLY A 211 -11.99 29.50 -6.88
C GLY A 211 -12.70 29.32 -8.22
N ALA A 212 -12.42 28.24 -8.96
CA ALA A 212 -13.14 27.90 -10.18
C ALA A 212 -14.17 26.79 -9.92
N GLU A 213 -15.34 26.88 -10.55
CA GLU A 213 -16.37 25.85 -10.46
C GLU A 213 -16.13 24.71 -11.47
N LEU A 214 -16.18 23.46 -10.99
CA LEU A 214 -16.33 22.26 -11.80
C LEU A 214 -17.77 21.76 -11.64
N ARG A 215 -18.44 21.54 -12.76
CA ARG A 215 -19.83 21.07 -12.80
C ARG A 215 -19.88 19.66 -13.35
N ALA A 216 -20.63 18.78 -12.68
CA ALA A 216 -20.87 17.42 -13.16
C ALA A 216 -22.22 16.90 -12.68
N GLY A 217 -22.76 15.93 -13.44
CA GLY A 217 -23.93 15.18 -13.02
C GLY A 217 -23.63 14.13 -11.95
N ARG A 218 -22.37 13.69 -11.85
CA ARG A 218 -21.93 12.62 -10.96
C ARG A 218 -20.57 12.94 -10.32
N PHE A 219 -20.36 12.41 -9.08
CA PHE A 219 -19.13 12.63 -8.32
C PHE A 219 -18.70 11.32 -7.66
N VAL A 220 -17.37 11.09 -7.57
CA VAL A 220 -16.78 10.04 -6.74
C VAL A 220 -15.81 10.69 -5.75
N ILE A 221 -16.09 10.55 -4.45
CA ILE A 221 -15.22 11.01 -3.38
C ILE A 221 -14.25 9.88 -3.04
N ALA A 222 -12.97 10.07 -3.34
CA ALA A 222 -11.89 9.10 -3.19
C ALA A 222 -10.67 9.70 -2.48
N THR A 223 -10.93 10.54 -1.48
CA THR A 223 -9.92 11.34 -0.77
C THR A 223 -9.09 10.54 0.25
N GLY A 224 -9.47 9.30 0.51
CA GLY A 224 -8.72 8.37 1.34
C GLY A 224 -8.66 8.76 2.82
N MET A 225 -7.61 8.27 3.50
CA MET A 225 -7.34 8.51 4.93
C MET A 225 -5.91 9.01 5.15
N ARG A 226 -5.70 9.67 6.31
CA ARG A 226 -4.40 10.04 6.86
C ARG A 226 -4.12 9.34 8.19
N PRO A 227 -2.86 9.28 8.68
CA PRO A 227 -2.57 8.78 10.02
C PRO A 227 -3.39 9.52 11.08
N HIS A 228 -3.94 8.76 12.03
CA HIS A 228 -4.61 9.29 13.21
C HIS A 228 -3.65 9.29 14.40
N VAL A 229 -3.50 10.44 15.03
CA VAL A 229 -2.71 10.60 16.24
C VAL A 229 -3.66 10.59 17.43
N ALA A 230 -3.48 9.61 18.31
CA ALA A 230 -4.29 9.52 19.54
C ALA A 230 -4.03 10.73 20.43
N ASP A 231 -5.06 11.20 21.10
CA ASP A 231 -4.97 12.27 22.07
C ASP A 231 -4.32 11.73 23.38
N ILE A 232 -2.99 11.87 23.43
CA ILE A 232 -2.17 11.47 24.58
C ILE A 232 -1.53 12.73 25.16
N PRO A 233 -1.75 13.03 26.45
CA PRO A 233 -1.17 14.21 27.10
C PRO A 233 0.34 14.31 26.88
N GLY A 234 0.82 15.46 26.39
CA GLY A 234 2.22 15.75 26.15
C GLY A 234 2.86 15.10 24.92
N LEU A 235 2.11 14.32 24.12
CA LEU A 235 2.65 13.65 22.94
C LEU A 235 3.15 14.63 21.88
N ALA A 236 2.41 15.70 21.64
CA ALA A 236 2.78 16.74 20.68
C ALA A 236 4.09 17.43 21.09
N ASP A 237 4.24 17.78 22.37
CA ASP A 237 5.44 18.44 22.91
C ASP A 237 6.66 17.50 22.94
N ALA A 238 6.43 16.20 23.21
CA ALA A 238 7.48 15.19 23.18
C ALA A 238 8.03 14.99 21.76
N GLY A 239 7.19 15.20 20.75
CA GLY A 239 7.46 14.92 19.35
C GLY A 239 7.29 13.43 19.01
N TYR A 240 6.74 13.16 17.85
CA TYR A 240 6.47 11.81 17.36
C TYR A 240 6.63 11.75 15.84
N LEU A 241 6.68 10.53 15.33
CA LEU A 241 6.61 10.21 13.91
C LEU A 241 5.26 9.56 13.60
N THR A 242 4.71 9.86 12.46
CA THR A 242 3.70 9.01 11.81
C THR A 242 4.38 7.99 10.91
N SER A 243 3.61 7.08 10.28
CA SER A 243 4.16 6.16 9.28
C SER A 243 4.79 6.90 8.09
N THR A 244 4.25 8.05 7.72
CA THR A 244 4.79 8.90 6.65
C THR A 244 6.18 9.42 7.03
N ASP A 245 6.33 9.95 8.25
CA ASP A 245 7.59 10.51 8.73
C ASP A 245 8.64 9.41 8.92
N ALA A 246 8.24 8.23 9.43
CA ALA A 246 9.13 7.09 9.60
C ALA A 246 9.70 6.59 8.25
N LEU A 247 8.87 6.59 7.20
CA LEU A 247 9.30 6.24 5.84
C LEU A 247 10.11 7.34 5.14
N ALA A 248 10.23 8.52 5.74
CA ALA A 248 11.04 9.64 5.24
C ALA A 248 12.33 9.89 6.07
N LEU A 249 12.62 9.08 7.09
CA LEU A 249 13.82 9.23 7.91
C LEU A 249 15.09 9.11 7.07
N GLU A 250 16.06 9.97 7.32
CA GLU A 250 17.40 9.90 6.75
C GLU A 250 18.44 9.23 7.67
N THR A 251 18.09 9.06 8.94
CA THR A 251 18.95 8.44 9.96
C THR A 251 18.19 7.34 10.65
N LEU A 252 18.82 6.17 10.77
CA LEU A 252 18.25 5.04 11.50
C LEU A 252 18.26 5.35 13.02
N PRO A 253 17.11 5.39 13.70
CA PRO A 253 17.08 5.64 15.13
C PRO A 253 17.64 4.45 15.90
N ARG A 254 18.33 4.72 17.00
CA ARG A 254 18.86 3.67 17.90
C ARG A 254 17.76 2.92 18.61
N SER A 255 16.68 3.62 18.96
CA SER A 255 15.53 3.02 19.63
C SER A 255 14.22 3.68 19.21
N MET A 256 13.15 2.90 19.21
CA MET A 256 11.81 3.36 18.80
C MET A 256 10.74 2.69 19.66
N VAL A 257 9.79 3.50 20.16
CA VAL A 257 8.53 2.98 20.71
C VAL A 257 7.45 3.14 19.66
N VAL A 258 6.76 2.05 19.33
CA VAL A 258 5.65 2.02 18.38
C VAL A 258 4.33 1.95 19.14
N LEU A 259 3.51 2.99 19.03
CA LEU A 259 2.16 3.03 19.59
C LEU A 259 1.18 2.43 18.59
N GLY A 260 0.58 1.29 18.95
CA GLY A 260 -0.32 0.49 18.14
C GLY A 260 0.23 -0.91 17.88
N GLY A 261 -0.66 -1.84 17.52
CA GLY A 261 -0.32 -3.25 17.27
C GLY A 261 -1.12 -3.84 16.11
N ARG A 262 -1.47 -3.01 15.11
CA ARG A 262 -2.10 -3.45 13.86
C ARG A 262 -1.07 -3.46 12.73
N PHE A 263 -1.50 -3.68 11.49
CA PHE A 263 -0.71 -3.89 10.28
C PHE A 263 0.49 -2.94 10.17
N VAL A 264 0.25 -1.64 10.08
CA VAL A 264 1.30 -0.63 9.91
C VAL A 264 2.30 -0.64 11.06
N ALA A 265 1.80 -0.80 12.30
CA ALA A 265 2.64 -0.84 13.50
C ALA A 265 3.61 -2.02 13.47
N LEU A 266 3.10 -3.24 13.20
CA LEU A 266 3.90 -4.47 13.23
C LEU A 266 4.88 -4.56 12.07
N GLU A 267 4.45 -4.15 10.88
CA GLU A 267 5.29 -4.11 9.69
C GLU A 267 6.50 -3.17 9.87
N LEU A 268 6.26 -1.95 10.33
CA LEU A 268 7.34 -0.98 10.55
C LEU A 268 8.18 -1.35 11.78
N ALA A 269 7.57 -1.86 12.86
CA ALA A 269 8.29 -2.33 14.03
C ALA A 269 9.32 -3.41 13.66
N GLN A 270 8.92 -4.44 12.90
CA GLN A 270 9.83 -5.50 12.49
C GLN A 270 10.88 -5.00 11.48
N ALA A 271 10.48 -4.14 10.53
CA ALA A 271 11.42 -3.58 9.56
C ALA A 271 12.54 -2.78 10.27
N PHE A 272 12.18 -1.86 11.17
CA PHE A 272 13.18 -1.08 11.90
C PHE A 272 14.03 -1.94 12.84
N ALA A 273 13.42 -2.93 13.53
CA ALA A 273 14.16 -3.85 14.39
C ALA A 273 15.24 -4.63 13.62
N ARG A 274 14.89 -5.15 12.44
CA ARG A 274 15.81 -5.90 11.57
C ARG A 274 16.90 -5.04 10.94
N LEU A 275 16.67 -3.72 10.82
CA LEU A 275 17.68 -2.77 10.36
C LEU A 275 18.63 -2.34 11.50
N GLY A 276 18.33 -2.67 12.76
CA GLY A 276 19.22 -2.43 13.92
C GLY A 276 18.65 -1.49 14.99
N THR A 277 17.40 -1.05 14.88
CA THR A 277 16.71 -0.23 15.89
C THR A 277 16.20 -1.12 17.05
N GLN A 278 16.39 -0.70 18.31
CA GLN A 278 15.73 -1.33 19.46
C GLN A 278 14.25 -0.93 19.48
N VAL A 279 13.34 -1.90 19.30
CA VAL A 279 11.91 -1.61 19.15
C VAL A 279 11.09 -2.14 20.32
N THR A 280 10.22 -1.27 20.86
CA THR A 280 9.16 -1.64 21.79
C THR A 280 7.80 -1.30 21.19
N VAL A 281 6.92 -2.28 21.05
CA VAL A 281 5.52 -2.11 20.62
C VAL A 281 4.64 -1.97 21.85
N VAL A 282 3.78 -0.95 21.88
CA VAL A 282 2.80 -0.70 22.95
C VAL A 282 1.40 -0.79 22.36
N GLN A 283 0.63 -1.79 22.79
CA GLN A 283 -0.71 -2.06 22.31
C GLN A 283 -1.72 -2.03 23.46
N ARG A 284 -2.82 -1.30 23.28
CA ARG A 284 -3.88 -1.17 24.28
C ARG A 284 -4.70 -2.45 24.47
N SER A 285 -4.99 -3.15 23.38
CA SER A 285 -5.74 -4.42 23.42
C SER A 285 -4.90 -5.53 24.03
N ALA A 286 -5.56 -6.62 24.47
CA ALA A 286 -4.92 -7.78 25.06
C ALA A 286 -3.93 -8.49 24.12
N HIS A 287 -4.11 -8.35 22.82
CA HIS A 287 -3.24 -8.91 21.79
C HIS A 287 -3.00 -7.89 20.66
N VAL A 288 -1.92 -8.07 19.91
CA VAL A 288 -1.76 -7.43 18.60
C VAL A 288 -2.84 -7.98 17.64
N LEU A 289 -3.16 -7.28 16.57
CA LEU A 289 -4.19 -7.67 15.60
C LEU A 289 -5.48 -8.20 16.27
N PRO A 290 -6.17 -7.41 17.08
CA PRO A 290 -7.23 -7.88 17.98
C PRO A 290 -8.47 -8.47 17.27
N THR A 291 -8.57 -8.33 15.96
CA THR A 291 -9.63 -8.90 15.11
C THR A 291 -9.35 -10.35 14.70
N GLU A 292 -8.12 -10.81 14.84
CA GLU A 292 -7.71 -12.17 14.53
C GLU A 292 -7.98 -13.13 15.68
N ASP A 293 -7.92 -14.44 15.42
CA ASP A 293 -8.04 -15.48 16.44
C ASP A 293 -6.84 -15.46 17.39
N ASP A 294 -7.05 -15.83 18.67
CA ASP A 294 -6.02 -15.73 19.71
C ASP A 294 -4.79 -16.59 19.43
N ASP A 295 -4.98 -17.76 18.86
CA ASP A 295 -3.87 -18.67 18.49
C ASP A 295 -2.98 -18.10 17.36
N VAL A 296 -3.55 -17.25 16.51
CA VAL A 296 -2.83 -16.55 15.44
C VAL A 296 -2.00 -15.41 16.02
N THR A 297 -2.65 -14.59 16.86
CA THR A 297 -1.99 -13.40 17.45
C THR A 297 -0.88 -13.80 18.41
N GLN A 298 -1.12 -14.80 19.27
CA GLN A 298 -0.10 -15.31 20.20
C GLN A 298 1.13 -15.87 19.49
N GLU A 299 0.93 -16.64 18.39
CA GLU A 299 2.06 -17.15 17.62
C GLU A 299 2.85 -16.02 16.94
N LEU A 300 2.17 -15.02 16.37
CA LEU A 300 2.84 -13.86 15.78
C LEU A 300 3.63 -13.07 16.84
N GLU A 301 3.02 -12.80 18.01
CA GLU A 301 3.69 -12.15 19.14
C GLU A 301 4.94 -12.92 19.58
N ARG A 302 4.84 -14.25 19.70
CA ARG A 302 5.95 -15.13 20.06
C ARG A 302 7.10 -15.02 19.05
N LEU A 303 6.78 -15.01 17.75
CA LEU A 303 7.77 -14.91 16.68
C LEU A 303 8.47 -13.54 16.67
N LEU A 304 7.72 -12.46 16.77
CA LEU A 304 8.28 -11.09 16.81
C LEU A 304 9.13 -10.87 18.07
N THR A 305 8.68 -11.39 19.24
CA THR A 305 9.45 -11.32 20.48
C THR A 305 10.74 -12.14 20.38
N GLY A 306 10.69 -13.30 19.69
CA GLY A 306 11.88 -14.11 19.41
C GLY A 306 12.93 -13.42 18.55
N GLU A 307 12.55 -12.39 17.77
CA GLU A 307 13.46 -11.51 17.03
C GLU A 307 13.97 -10.31 17.87
N GLY A 308 13.61 -10.21 19.15
CA GLY A 308 14.06 -9.16 20.04
C GLY A 308 13.14 -7.94 20.14
N ILE A 309 11.96 -7.95 19.50
CA ILE A 309 10.98 -6.88 19.64
C ILE A 309 10.26 -7.05 20.99
N ARG A 310 10.31 -6.03 21.83
CA ARG A 310 9.54 -6.01 23.07
C ARG A 310 8.10 -5.64 22.78
N ILE A 311 7.13 -6.51 23.16
CA ILE A 311 5.70 -6.26 22.95
C ILE A 311 5.01 -6.11 24.30
N LEU A 312 4.32 -5.00 24.51
CA LEU A 312 3.52 -4.68 25.69
C LEU A 312 2.06 -4.57 25.27
N THR A 313 1.32 -5.66 25.42
CA THR A 313 -0.14 -5.71 25.18
C THR A 313 -0.92 -5.39 26.45
N GLY A 314 -2.18 -4.98 26.34
CA GLY A 314 -2.96 -4.52 27.51
C GLY A 314 -2.40 -3.26 28.17
N ALA A 315 -1.55 -2.51 27.48
CA ALA A 315 -0.86 -1.34 28.01
C ALA A 315 -1.59 -0.05 27.66
N ARG A 316 -1.96 0.75 28.64
CA ARG A 316 -2.59 2.06 28.46
C ARG A 316 -1.55 3.17 28.57
N THR A 317 -1.38 3.96 27.53
CA THR A 317 -0.52 5.13 27.56
C THR A 317 -1.20 6.25 28.34
N LEU A 318 -0.51 6.79 29.34
CA LEU A 318 -1.02 7.84 30.23
C LEU A 318 -0.57 9.22 29.77
N ARG A 319 0.72 9.36 29.46
CA ARG A 319 1.29 10.61 28.94
C ARG A 319 2.60 10.34 28.21
N ALA A 320 3.02 11.33 27.42
CA ALA A 320 4.35 11.39 26.84
C ALA A 320 5.09 12.65 27.32
N SER A 321 6.42 12.57 27.35
CA SER A 321 7.31 13.70 27.66
C SER A 321 8.62 13.57 26.90
N ARG A 322 9.38 14.66 26.84
CA ARG A 322 10.73 14.68 26.30
C ARG A 322 11.74 14.90 27.42
N GLU A 323 12.75 14.05 27.49
CA GLU A 323 13.84 14.11 28.45
C GLU A 323 15.17 14.10 27.69
N GLY A 324 15.75 15.28 27.50
CA GLY A 324 16.95 15.42 26.67
C GLY A 324 16.69 15.02 25.21
N SER A 325 17.43 14.01 24.74
CA SER A 325 17.26 13.45 23.40
C SER A 325 16.21 12.36 23.30
N GLU A 326 15.71 11.85 24.42
CA GLU A 326 14.76 10.75 24.46
C GLU A 326 13.33 11.24 24.66
N ARG A 327 12.40 10.47 24.14
CA ARG A 327 10.97 10.56 24.35
C ARG A 327 10.55 9.47 25.32
N VAL A 328 9.79 9.83 26.32
CA VAL A 328 9.40 8.93 27.41
C VAL A 328 7.89 8.76 27.39
N LEU A 329 7.43 7.51 27.39
CA LEU A 329 6.03 7.15 27.61
C LEU A 329 5.84 6.65 29.04
N GLU A 330 4.87 7.20 29.73
CA GLU A 330 4.33 6.65 30.97
C GLU A 330 3.12 5.79 30.65
N LEU A 331 3.19 4.52 31.03
CA LEU A 331 2.19 3.51 30.74
C LEU A 331 1.60 2.96 32.04
N GLU A 332 0.38 2.46 31.95
CA GLU A 332 -0.20 1.52 32.90
C GLU A 332 -0.23 0.14 32.23
N HIS A 333 0.45 -0.83 32.83
CA HIS A 333 0.55 -2.20 32.34
C HIS A 333 0.53 -3.18 33.51
N GLY A 334 -0.40 -4.15 33.50
CA GLY A 334 -0.55 -5.11 34.59
C GLY A 334 -0.84 -4.48 35.95
N GLY A 335 -1.53 -3.34 35.99
CA GLY A 335 -1.83 -2.58 37.21
C GLY A 335 -0.64 -1.77 37.79
N GLN A 336 0.48 -1.74 37.08
CA GLN A 336 1.69 -1.00 37.50
C GLN A 336 1.99 0.13 36.53
N ARG A 337 2.63 1.18 37.02
CA ARG A 337 3.20 2.25 36.19
C ARG A 337 4.54 1.81 35.63
N LEU A 338 4.69 1.93 34.31
CA LEU A 338 5.90 1.61 33.57
C LEU A 338 6.35 2.84 32.78
N ARG A 339 7.65 3.10 32.75
CA ARG A 339 8.24 4.10 31.85
C ARG A 339 9.01 3.40 30.73
N VAL A 340 8.79 3.85 29.50
CA VAL A 340 9.50 3.38 28.31
C VAL A 340 10.09 4.60 27.61
N ALA A 341 11.41 4.64 27.51
CA ALA A 341 12.15 5.71 26.85
C ALA A 341 12.70 5.20 25.51
N ALA A 342 12.69 6.05 24.50
CA ALA A 342 13.28 5.79 23.19
C ALA A 342 13.66 7.09 22.48
N GLU A 343 14.54 6.97 21.50
CA GLU A 343 14.92 8.10 20.63
C GLU A 343 13.74 8.60 19.80
N GLN A 344 12.82 7.71 19.36
CA GLN A 344 11.64 8.06 18.58
C GLN A 344 10.37 7.39 19.12
N ILE A 345 9.24 8.08 18.96
CA ILE A 345 7.90 7.50 19.08
C ILE A 345 7.27 7.43 17.69
N LEU A 346 6.89 6.23 17.25
CA LEU A 346 6.08 6.03 16.05
C LEU A 346 4.61 5.86 16.45
N VAL A 347 3.75 6.76 16.00
CA VAL A 347 2.31 6.67 16.24
C VAL A 347 1.64 5.95 15.07
N ALA A 348 1.13 4.74 15.34
CA ALA A 348 0.41 3.89 14.39
C ALA A 348 -0.93 3.43 14.99
N THR A 349 -1.65 4.37 15.64
CA THR A 349 -2.87 4.12 16.42
C THR A 349 -4.16 4.11 15.58
N GLY A 350 -4.06 4.19 14.26
CA GLY A 350 -5.17 4.14 13.32
C GLY A 350 -5.06 5.19 12.22
N ARG A 351 -6.15 5.35 11.47
CA ARG A 351 -6.27 6.31 10.37
C ARG A 351 -7.59 7.07 10.51
N ARG A 352 -7.65 8.28 9.97
CA ARG A 352 -8.83 9.13 9.92
C ARG A 352 -9.16 9.50 8.48
N ALA A 353 -10.44 9.45 8.11
CA ALA A 353 -10.91 9.82 6.79
C ALA A 353 -10.62 11.29 6.46
N ASN A 354 -10.28 11.56 5.20
CA ASN A 354 -10.06 12.91 4.69
C ASN A 354 -11.39 13.51 4.23
N THR A 355 -12.25 13.82 5.16
CA THR A 355 -13.60 14.36 4.96
C THR A 355 -13.74 15.82 5.40
N ASP A 356 -12.72 16.33 6.09
CA ASP A 356 -12.70 17.72 6.54
C ASP A 356 -12.68 18.66 5.32
N ASP A 357 -13.38 19.78 5.42
CA ASP A 357 -13.41 20.87 4.42
C ASP A 357 -13.92 20.51 3.01
N LEU A 358 -14.47 19.32 2.80
CA LEU A 358 -15.06 18.92 1.52
C LEU A 358 -16.43 19.53 1.24
N GLY A 359 -17.05 20.19 2.21
CA GLY A 359 -18.40 20.77 2.05
C GLY A 359 -19.52 19.72 1.99
N LEU A 360 -19.34 18.54 2.58
CA LEU A 360 -20.28 17.42 2.49
C LEU A 360 -21.69 17.76 3.02
N GLY A 361 -21.77 18.58 4.05
CA GLY A 361 -23.06 19.09 4.57
C GLY A 361 -23.84 19.93 3.56
N GLN A 362 -23.18 20.61 2.62
CA GLN A 362 -23.83 21.43 1.59
C GLN A 362 -24.60 20.59 0.55
N ILE A 363 -24.26 19.31 0.45
CA ILE A 363 -24.88 18.38 -0.49
C ILE A 363 -25.70 17.30 0.20
N GLY A 364 -25.77 17.31 1.55
CA GLY A 364 -26.50 16.31 2.33
C GLY A 364 -25.81 14.95 2.41
N ALA A 365 -24.50 14.87 2.20
CA ALA A 365 -23.75 13.63 2.39
C ALA A 365 -23.43 13.40 3.88
N HIS A 366 -23.83 12.24 4.42
CA HIS A 366 -23.69 11.92 5.82
C HIS A 366 -22.36 11.24 6.14
N LEU A 367 -21.84 11.53 7.33
CA LEU A 367 -20.68 10.86 7.91
C LEU A 367 -21.12 9.91 9.03
N ARG A 368 -20.33 8.84 9.23
CA ARG A 368 -20.41 8.00 10.43
C ARG A 368 -19.71 8.69 11.60
N GLU A 369 -19.87 8.15 12.80
CA GLU A 369 -19.24 8.69 14.03
C GLU A 369 -17.71 8.73 13.96
N ASP A 370 -17.08 7.82 13.21
CA ASP A 370 -15.63 7.76 12.99
C ASP A 370 -15.14 8.76 11.91
N GLY A 371 -16.04 9.54 11.33
CA GLY A 371 -15.77 10.53 10.30
C GLY A 371 -15.65 9.96 8.88
N THR A 372 -15.93 8.67 8.67
CA THR A 372 -16.00 8.07 7.33
C THR A 372 -17.31 8.40 6.63
N ILE A 373 -17.31 8.42 5.29
CA ILE A 373 -18.52 8.69 4.52
C ILE A 373 -19.45 7.48 4.56
N GLN A 374 -20.71 7.70 4.88
CA GLN A 374 -21.73 6.67 4.82
C GLN A 374 -22.14 6.43 3.36
N VAL A 375 -22.08 5.18 2.93
CA VAL A 375 -22.55 4.73 1.61
C VAL A 375 -23.44 3.52 1.73
N ASP A 376 -24.28 3.30 0.73
CA ASP A 376 -25.05 2.07 0.56
C ASP A 376 -24.21 0.93 -0.06
N GLU A 377 -24.84 -0.19 -0.39
CA GLU A 377 -24.15 -1.34 -1.01
C GLU A 377 -23.63 -1.03 -2.43
N THR A 378 -24.18 -0.02 -3.09
CA THR A 378 -23.77 0.42 -4.43
C THR A 378 -22.72 1.53 -4.41
N LEU A 379 -22.19 1.87 -3.23
CA LEU A 379 -21.24 2.95 -2.99
C LEU A 379 -21.82 4.36 -3.17
N GLU A 380 -23.14 4.52 -3.29
CA GLU A 380 -23.77 5.83 -3.33
C GLU A 380 -23.93 6.39 -1.92
N THR A 381 -23.65 7.68 -1.76
CA THR A 381 -23.86 8.40 -0.49
C THR A 381 -25.33 8.78 -0.30
N SER A 382 -25.66 9.40 0.83
CA SER A 382 -27.00 10.00 1.03
C SER A 382 -27.29 11.18 0.08
N ALA A 383 -26.28 11.73 -0.58
CA ALA A 383 -26.43 12.76 -1.61
C ALA A 383 -26.60 12.13 -3.00
N PRO A 384 -27.76 12.29 -3.69
CA PRO A 384 -28.01 11.63 -4.97
C PRO A 384 -26.95 11.97 -6.03
N GLY A 385 -26.44 10.93 -6.73
CA GLY A 385 -25.41 11.08 -7.75
C GLY A 385 -24.00 11.31 -7.22
N VAL A 386 -23.79 11.25 -5.90
CA VAL A 386 -22.49 11.32 -5.25
C VAL A 386 -22.12 9.97 -4.66
N PHE A 387 -21.04 9.40 -5.12
CA PHE A 387 -20.48 8.12 -4.67
C PHE A 387 -19.24 8.35 -3.83
N ALA A 388 -18.86 7.38 -3.00
CA ALA A 388 -17.57 7.41 -2.31
C ALA A 388 -16.92 6.03 -2.33
N ALA A 389 -15.58 5.99 -2.44
CA ALA A 389 -14.82 4.75 -2.60
C ALA A 389 -13.41 4.84 -1.96
N GLY A 390 -12.89 3.70 -1.57
CA GLY A 390 -11.59 3.55 -0.90
C GLY A 390 -11.63 3.94 0.56
N ASP A 391 -10.47 4.16 1.16
CA ASP A 391 -10.31 4.34 2.60
C ASP A 391 -11.30 5.37 3.21
N VAL A 392 -11.75 6.37 2.44
CA VAL A 392 -12.67 7.41 2.92
C VAL A 392 -14.02 6.88 3.40
N ILE A 393 -14.41 5.67 2.97
CA ILE A 393 -15.64 4.98 3.42
C ILE A 393 -15.39 3.99 4.56
N GLY A 394 -14.16 3.84 5.03
CA GLY A 394 -13.77 2.96 6.13
C GLY A 394 -13.16 1.63 5.69
N ASP A 395 -13.21 0.67 6.60
CA ASP A 395 -12.70 -0.68 6.33
C ASP A 395 -13.59 -1.45 5.31
N PRO A 396 -12.97 -2.29 4.48
CA PRO A 396 -11.56 -2.71 4.45
C PRO A 396 -10.66 -1.74 3.65
N ALA A 397 -9.66 -1.13 4.33
CA ALA A 397 -8.80 -0.08 3.78
C ALA A 397 -7.53 -0.65 3.10
N PHE A 398 -7.70 -1.35 1.97
CA PHE A 398 -6.62 -1.86 1.13
C PHE A 398 -6.63 -1.21 -0.26
N VAL A 399 -5.45 -1.10 -0.89
CA VAL A 399 -5.36 -0.45 -2.22
C VAL A 399 -6.12 -1.21 -3.31
N TYR A 400 -6.14 -2.54 -3.26
CA TYR A 400 -6.89 -3.36 -4.22
C TYR A 400 -8.40 -3.28 -3.98
N THR A 401 -8.85 -3.14 -2.72
CA THR A 401 -10.24 -2.83 -2.40
C THR A 401 -10.63 -1.46 -2.92
N ALA A 402 -9.79 -0.45 -2.67
CA ALA A 402 -9.99 0.90 -3.16
C ALA A 402 -10.12 0.96 -4.69
N ALA A 403 -9.24 0.26 -5.42
CA ALA A 403 -9.30 0.18 -6.88
C ALA A 403 -10.59 -0.50 -7.39
N TYR A 404 -11.00 -1.60 -6.74
CA TYR A 404 -12.26 -2.28 -7.01
C TYR A 404 -13.46 -1.37 -6.77
N GLU A 405 -13.52 -0.72 -5.62
CA GLU A 405 -14.60 0.18 -5.26
C GLU A 405 -14.67 1.40 -6.18
N GLY A 406 -13.53 1.99 -6.54
CA GLY A 406 -13.49 3.10 -7.47
C GLY A 406 -14.06 2.73 -8.83
N ARG A 407 -13.66 1.57 -9.37
CA ARG A 407 -14.21 1.03 -10.61
C ARG A 407 -15.73 0.82 -10.50
N LEU A 408 -16.19 0.16 -9.43
CA LEU A 408 -17.61 -0.10 -9.19
C LEU A 408 -18.41 1.20 -9.02
N ALA A 409 -17.86 2.19 -8.31
CA ALA A 409 -18.50 3.49 -8.13
C ALA A 409 -18.69 4.22 -9.47
N ALA A 410 -17.71 4.16 -10.38
CA ALA A 410 -17.83 4.73 -11.72
C ALA A 410 -18.89 4.00 -12.58
N GLU A 411 -18.91 2.66 -12.53
CA GLU A 411 -19.92 1.84 -13.23
C GLU A 411 -21.32 2.16 -12.71
N ASN A 412 -21.49 2.29 -11.40
CA ASN A 412 -22.78 2.62 -10.75
C ASN A 412 -23.20 4.08 -11.00
N ALA A 413 -22.23 4.99 -11.07
CA ALA A 413 -22.50 6.41 -11.33
C ALA A 413 -22.96 6.68 -12.77
N LEU A 414 -22.38 5.97 -13.74
CA LEU A 414 -22.61 6.22 -15.17
C LEU A 414 -23.57 5.20 -15.81
N GLY A 415 -23.75 4.05 -15.19
CA GLY A 415 -24.61 2.98 -15.69
C GLY A 415 -26.08 3.16 -15.29
N THR A 416 -26.96 2.38 -15.95
CA THR A 416 -28.39 2.33 -15.64
C THR A 416 -28.75 1.27 -14.60
N VAL A 417 -27.89 0.27 -14.40
CA VAL A 417 -28.06 -0.81 -13.43
C VAL A 417 -26.93 -0.77 -12.43
N LYS A 418 -27.27 -0.55 -11.15
CA LYS A 418 -26.27 -0.52 -10.06
C LYS A 418 -25.97 -1.92 -9.56
N GLN A 419 -24.70 -2.19 -9.28
CA GLN A 419 -24.20 -3.45 -8.74
C GLN A 419 -23.76 -3.25 -7.28
N PRO A 420 -24.08 -4.17 -6.37
CA PRO A 420 -23.57 -4.12 -5.01
C PRO A 420 -22.09 -4.52 -4.95
N ARG A 421 -21.37 -3.98 -3.94
CA ARG A 421 -20.03 -4.43 -3.62
C ARG A 421 -20.01 -5.83 -3.04
N ASP A 422 -18.96 -6.60 -3.35
CA ASP A 422 -18.77 -7.97 -2.85
C ASP A 422 -17.37 -8.14 -2.27
N TYR A 423 -17.29 -8.44 -0.96
CA TYR A 423 -16.06 -8.71 -0.22
C TYR A 423 -15.96 -10.14 0.30
N ALA A 424 -16.81 -11.06 -0.16
CA ALA A 424 -16.94 -12.42 0.39
C ALA A 424 -15.61 -13.20 0.41
N ALA A 425 -14.72 -12.95 -0.54
CA ALA A 425 -13.42 -13.61 -0.65
C ALA A 425 -12.26 -12.60 -0.67
N LEU A 426 -12.39 -11.49 0.07
CA LEU A 426 -11.36 -10.47 0.15
C LEU A 426 -10.21 -10.95 1.04
N PRO A 427 -8.99 -11.16 0.51
CA PRO A 427 -7.84 -11.51 1.32
C PRO A 427 -7.26 -10.28 2.03
N ALA A 428 -6.61 -10.50 3.18
CA ALA A 428 -5.82 -9.49 3.88
C ALA A 428 -4.43 -10.03 4.16
N VAL A 429 -3.40 -9.17 4.11
CA VAL A 429 -2.01 -9.55 4.37
C VAL A 429 -1.35 -8.53 5.29
N VAL A 430 -0.71 -9.04 6.35
CA VAL A 430 0.25 -8.31 7.18
C VAL A 430 1.64 -8.73 6.71
N PHE A 431 2.43 -7.77 6.25
CA PHE A 431 3.75 -8.02 5.66
C PHE A 431 4.88 -8.09 6.71
N THR A 432 4.60 -8.78 7.82
CA THR A 432 5.66 -9.28 8.71
C THR A 432 6.40 -10.45 8.04
N ASP A 433 7.47 -10.96 8.62
CA ASP A 433 8.13 -12.19 8.20
C ASP A 433 8.28 -13.12 9.43
N PRO A 434 7.49 -14.22 9.51
CA PRO A 434 6.55 -14.70 8.49
C PRO A 434 5.37 -13.76 8.27
N GLN A 435 4.83 -13.76 7.04
CA GLN A 435 3.63 -13.00 6.70
C GLN A 435 2.41 -13.66 7.32
N LEU A 436 1.44 -12.84 7.72
CA LEU A 436 0.11 -13.31 8.09
C LEU A 436 -0.88 -12.94 6.98
N ALA A 437 -1.48 -13.94 6.36
CA ALA A 437 -2.52 -13.75 5.35
C ALA A 437 -3.82 -14.43 5.79
N THR A 438 -4.95 -13.76 5.56
CA THR A 438 -6.28 -14.22 5.95
C THR A 438 -7.29 -14.02 4.83
N VAL A 439 -8.30 -14.87 4.77
CA VAL A 439 -9.47 -14.71 3.89
C VAL A 439 -10.70 -15.38 4.49
N GLY A 440 -11.87 -14.81 4.27
CA GLY A 440 -13.14 -15.34 4.77
C GLY A 440 -13.33 -15.10 6.26
N LEU A 441 -13.97 -16.05 6.97
CA LEU A 441 -14.31 -15.94 8.38
C LEU A 441 -13.18 -16.45 9.28
N THR A 442 -12.92 -15.74 10.36
CA THR A 442 -12.16 -16.29 11.50
C THR A 442 -13.06 -17.21 12.34
N GLU A 443 -12.46 -18.02 13.21
CA GLU A 443 -13.21 -18.81 14.20
C GLU A 443 -14.12 -17.93 15.05
N LYS A 444 -13.58 -16.81 15.56
CA LYS A 444 -14.34 -15.84 16.34
C LYS A 444 -15.56 -15.31 15.58
N GLN A 445 -15.39 -14.95 14.31
CA GLN A 445 -16.47 -14.45 13.47
C GLN A 445 -17.51 -15.52 13.15
N ALA A 446 -17.10 -16.77 12.92
CA ALA A 446 -18.00 -17.88 12.72
C ALA A 446 -18.86 -18.13 13.97
N LEU A 447 -18.22 -18.17 15.15
CA LEU A 447 -18.91 -18.31 16.43
C LEU A 447 -19.91 -17.19 16.69
N GLN A 448 -19.51 -15.92 16.45
CA GLN A 448 -20.42 -14.77 16.61
C GLN A 448 -21.64 -14.84 15.69
N ARG A 449 -21.52 -15.48 14.53
CA ARG A 449 -22.61 -15.70 13.57
C ARG A 449 -23.41 -16.98 13.85
N GLY A 450 -23.09 -17.72 14.92
CA GLY A 450 -23.73 -18.98 15.26
C GLY A 450 -23.42 -20.12 14.30
N ILE A 451 -22.32 -20.02 13.52
CA ILE A 451 -21.90 -21.05 12.56
C ILE A 451 -20.96 -22.03 13.26
N ALA A 452 -21.36 -23.29 13.33
CA ALA A 452 -20.49 -24.36 13.83
C ALA A 452 -19.42 -24.68 12.79
N VAL A 453 -18.16 -24.79 13.23
CA VAL A 453 -17.01 -25.02 12.35
C VAL A 453 -16.16 -26.21 12.80
N ASP A 454 -15.46 -26.81 11.85
CA ASP A 454 -14.34 -27.71 12.05
C ASP A 454 -13.05 -26.97 11.63
N ILE A 455 -11.97 -27.19 12.38
CA ILE A 455 -10.69 -26.53 12.17
C ILE A 455 -9.63 -27.54 11.80
N ALA A 456 -8.92 -27.27 10.70
CA ALA A 456 -7.68 -27.94 10.36
C ALA A 456 -6.51 -26.97 10.56
N LYS A 457 -5.55 -27.32 11.39
CA LYS A 457 -4.35 -26.52 11.68
C LYS A 457 -3.09 -27.33 11.45
N LEU A 458 -2.35 -26.99 10.40
CA LEU A 458 -1.10 -27.64 10.02
C LEU A 458 0.09 -26.76 10.39
N PRO A 459 0.92 -27.12 11.39
CA PRO A 459 2.18 -26.43 11.64
C PRO A 459 3.13 -26.54 10.45
N MET A 460 3.87 -25.47 10.13
CA MET A 460 4.84 -25.47 9.03
C MET A 460 5.99 -26.49 9.24
N SER A 461 6.20 -26.97 10.46
CA SER A 461 7.14 -28.05 10.77
C SER A 461 6.79 -29.40 10.15
N TYR A 462 5.58 -29.57 9.63
CA TYR A 462 5.15 -30.76 8.87
C TYR A 462 5.18 -30.54 7.35
N VAL A 463 5.55 -29.36 6.89
CA VAL A 463 5.57 -29.02 5.45
C VAL A 463 6.97 -29.26 4.89
N PRO A 464 7.15 -30.16 3.90
CA PRO A 464 8.46 -30.50 3.34
C PRO A 464 9.26 -29.30 2.83
N ARG A 465 8.62 -28.33 2.20
CA ARG A 465 9.25 -27.09 1.75
C ARG A 465 9.82 -26.27 2.91
N ALA A 466 9.10 -26.16 4.02
CA ALA A 466 9.52 -25.43 5.20
C ALA A 466 10.72 -26.11 5.89
N LEU A 467 10.69 -27.45 5.97
CA LEU A 467 11.80 -28.25 6.47
C LEU A 467 13.06 -28.07 5.60
N ALA A 468 12.91 -28.15 4.29
CA ALA A 468 14.02 -27.95 3.35
C ALA A 468 14.61 -26.52 3.41
N ALA A 469 13.77 -25.50 3.65
CA ALA A 469 14.20 -24.12 3.85
C ALA A 469 14.75 -23.84 5.25
N ARG A 470 14.60 -24.78 6.19
CA ARG A 470 14.87 -24.62 7.64
C ARG A 470 14.17 -23.40 8.21
N ASP A 471 12.94 -23.17 7.72
CA ASP A 471 12.04 -22.12 8.20
C ASP A 471 10.65 -22.71 8.40
N THR A 472 10.43 -23.18 9.61
CA THR A 472 9.20 -23.87 10.04
C THR A 472 8.30 -22.98 10.89
N ARG A 473 8.49 -21.64 10.81
CA ARG A 473 7.70 -20.67 11.57
C ARG A 473 6.26 -20.63 11.07
N GLY A 474 5.31 -20.72 12.00
CA GLY A 474 3.89 -20.54 11.77
C GLY A 474 3.13 -21.80 11.36
N PHE A 475 1.99 -21.60 10.68
CA PHE A 475 1.05 -22.68 10.34
C PHE A 475 0.09 -22.26 9.21
N VAL A 476 -0.61 -23.24 8.64
CA VAL A 476 -1.81 -23.06 7.81
C VAL A 476 -3.03 -23.51 8.60
N LYS A 477 -4.06 -22.65 8.73
CA LYS A 477 -5.34 -22.94 9.41
C LYS A 477 -6.47 -22.78 8.41
N LEU A 478 -7.28 -23.82 8.22
CA LEU A 478 -8.47 -23.84 7.39
C LEU A 478 -9.71 -23.99 8.27
N ILE A 479 -10.77 -23.26 7.93
CA ILE A 479 -12.02 -23.21 8.68
C ILE A 479 -13.14 -23.70 7.78
N ARG A 480 -13.74 -24.86 8.10
CA ARG A 480 -14.77 -25.53 7.35
C ARG A 480 -16.10 -25.48 8.10
N ALA A 481 -17.22 -25.26 7.41
CA ALA A 481 -18.54 -25.38 8.04
C ALA A 481 -18.78 -26.83 8.46
N ARG A 482 -19.11 -27.03 9.75
CA ARG A 482 -19.27 -28.37 10.33
C ARG A 482 -20.35 -29.19 9.61
N GLY A 483 -20.05 -30.45 9.34
CA GLY A 483 -20.95 -31.35 8.62
C GLY A 483 -21.11 -31.04 7.13
N THR A 484 -20.29 -30.16 6.58
CA THR A 484 -20.25 -29.82 5.16
C THR A 484 -18.81 -29.88 4.63
N ASP A 485 -18.64 -29.72 3.33
CA ASP A 485 -17.32 -29.61 2.69
C ASP A 485 -16.99 -28.16 2.27
N LYS A 486 -17.70 -27.17 2.85
CA LYS A 486 -17.58 -25.76 2.46
C LYS A 486 -16.47 -25.07 3.26
N LEU A 487 -15.46 -24.53 2.56
CA LEU A 487 -14.46 -23.65 3.14
C LEU A 487 -15.09 -22.29 3.48
N LEU A 488 -14.96 -21.84 4.73
CA LEU A 488 -15.46 -20.55 5.21
C LEU A 488 -14.36 -19.53 5.42
N GLY A 489 -13.15 -19.98 5.72
CA GLY A 489 -12.02 -19.11 5.98
C GLY A 489 -10.69 -19.83 5.96
N ALA A 490 -9.62 -19.08 5.81
CA ALA A 490 -8.26 -19.55 5.89
C ALA A 490 -7.35 -18.49 6.53
N VAL A 491 -6.39 -18.98 7.33
CA VAL A 491 -5.32 -18.18 7.91
C VAL A 491 -4.00 -18.87 7.59
N ILE A 492 -3.07 -18.13 7.03
CA ILE A 492 -1.73 -18.61 6.72
C ILE A 492 -0.72 -17.70 7.42
N LEU A 493 -0.02 -18.22 8.41
CA LEU A 493 1.12 -17.58 9.03
C LEU A 493 2.38 -18.32 8.57
N ALA A 494 3.04 -17.82 7.54
CA ALA A 494 4.17 -18.49 6.91
C ALA A 494 5.00 -17.49 6.06
N PRO A 495 6.24 -17.83 5.68
CA PRO A 495 6.94 -17.08 4.65
C PRO A 495 6.11 -17.00 3.35
N GLU A 496 6.02 -15.79 2.77
CA GLU A 496 5.28 -15.50 1.53
C GLU A 496 3.79 -15.92 1.57
N ALA A 497 3.14 -15.86 2.74
CA ALA A 497 1.73 -16.22 2.92
C ALA A 497 0.79 -15.40 2.02
N GLY A 498 1.17 -14.17 1.68
CA GLY A 498 0.43 -13.32 0.75
C GLY A 498 0.26 -13.91 -0.65
N ASP A 499 1.22 -14.70 -1.11
CA ASP A 499 1.13 -15.40 -2.40
C ASP A 499 0.25 -16.64 -2.29
N LEU A 500 0.24 -17.30 -1.13
CA LEU A 500 -0.47 -18.56 -0.90
C LEU A 500 -1.97 -18.37 -0.67
N ILE A 501 -2.39 -17.24 -0.11
CA ILE A 501 -3.78 -17.02 0.32
C ILE A 501 -4.77 -16.98 -0.85
N MET A 502 -4.30 -16.77 -2.08
CA MET A 502 -5.17 -16.66 -3.25
C MET A 502 -5.86 -17.97 -3.61
N GLU A 503 -5.27 -19.13 -3.31
CA GLU A 503 -5.92 -20.43 -3.52
C GLU A 503 -7.15 -20.60 -2.61
N PRO A 504 -7.06 -20.44 -1.27
CA PRO A 504 -8.25 -20.41 -0.42
C PRO A 504 -9.26 -19.32 -0.78
N ALA A 505 -8.79 -18.13 -1.21
CA ALA A 505 -9.69 -17.05 -1.63
C ALA A 505 -10.55 -17.45 -2.84
N LEU A 506 -9.95 -18.07 -3.86
CA LEU A 506 -10.67 -18.59 -5.02
C LEU A 506 -11.59 -19.76 -4.62
N ALA A 507 -11.15 -20.64 -3.71
CA ALA A 507 -11.98 -21.72 -3.22
C ALA A 507 -13.24 -21.20 -2.53
N ILE A 508 -13.14 -20.19 -1.67
CA ILE A 508 -14.29 -19.54 -1.03
C ILE A 508 -15.19 -18.87 -2.08
N ARG A 509 -14.59 -18.09 -2.99
CA ARG A 509 -15.33 -17.33 -4.00
C ARG A 509 -16.16 -18.21 -4.93
N HIS A 510 -15.61 -19.34 -5.33
CA HIS A 510 -16.24 -20.26 -6.29
C HIS A 510 -16.90 -21.47 -5.63
N GLY A 511 -16.92 -21.56 -4.30
CA GLY A 511 -17.52 -22.67 -3.57
C GLY A 511 -16.82 -24.01 -3.82
N ILE A 512 -15.49 -23.97 -4.08
CA ILE A 512 -14.69 -25.20 -4.25
C ILE A 512 -14.65 -25.94 -2.92
N PRO A 513 -15.03 -27.22 -2.87
CA PRO A 513 -15.05 -27.98 -1.63
C PRO A 513 -13.64 -28.27 -1.10
N VAL A 514 -13.51 -28.41 0.22
CA VAL A 514 -12.22 -28.71 0.88
C VAL A 514 -11.62 -30.02 0.38
N SER A 515 -12.46 -31.03 0.08
CA SER A 515 -12.01 -32.29 -0.50
C SER A 515 -11.31 -32.15 -1.85
N GLU A 516 -11.67 -31.13 -2.65
CA GLU A 516 -10.97 -30.85 -3.90
C GLU A 516 -9.59 -30.24 -3.64
N LEU A 517 -9.46 -29.34 -2.65
CA LEU A 517 -8.14 -28.82 -2.23
C LEU A 517 -7.23 -29.96 -1.74
N ALA A 518 -7.80 -30.92 -0.99
CA ALA A 518 -7.06 -32.10 -0.50
C ALA A 518 -6.57 -33.03 -1.62
N ARG A 519 -7.24 -33.03 -2.79
CA ARG A 519 -6.94 -33.91 -3.94
C ARG A 519 -6.19 -33.21 -5.06
N ALA A 520 -6.24 -31.88 -5.12
CA ALA A 520 -5.63 -31.09 -6.19
C ALA A 520 -4.13 -31.37 -6.30
N PHE A 521 -3.62 -31.29 -7.53
CA PHE A 521 -2.18 -31.41 -7.75
C PHE A 521 -1.46 -30.14 -7.26
N HIS A 522 -0.54 -30.34 -6.31
CA HIS A 522 0.38 -29.29 -5.87
C HIS A 522 1.81 -29.69 -6.19
N PRO A 523 2.62 -28.82 -6.77
CA PRO A 523 4.03 -29.10 -6.99
C PRO A 523 4.73 -29.41 -5.66
N TYR A 524 5.45 -30.54 -5.62
CA TYR A 524 6.19 -30.97 -4.43
C TYR A 524 7.30 -29.97 -4.08
N LEU A 525 7.53 -29.79 -2.78
CA LEU A 525 8.45 -28.81 -2.18
C LEU A 525 8.11 -27.34 -2.48
N THR A 526 6.84 -27.02 -2.61
CA THR A 526 6.36 -25.62 -2.68
C THR A 526 5.58 -25.23 -1.42
N GLY A 527 5.42 -23.93 -1.18
CA GLY A 527 4.57 -23.42 -0.10
C GLY A 527 3.08 -23.76 -0.31
N ALA A 528 2.62 -23.81 -1.56
CA ALA A 528 1.23 -24.12 -1.91
C ALA A 528 0.82 -25.54 -1.46
N GLU A 529 1.75 -26.50 -1.44
CA GLU A 529 1.49 -27.85 -0.92
C GLU A 529 0.95 -27.85 0.53
N ALA A 530 1.30 -26.83 1.32
CA ALA A 530 0.82 -26.70 2.70
C ALA A 530 -0.72 -26.56 2.78
N ILE A 531 -1.37 -25.98 1.76
CA ILE A 531 -2.84 -25.85 1.71
C ILE A 531 -3.47 -27.22 1.53
N LYS A 532 -2.96 -28.04 0.59
CA LYS A 532 -3.38 -29.43 0.39
C LYS A 532 -3.21 -30.26 1.67
N LEU A 533 -2.04 -30.20 2.27
CA LEU A 533 -1.74 -30.93 3.50
C LEU A 533 -2.67 -30.50 4.65
N ALA A 534 -2.91 -29.18 4.79
CA ALA A 534 -3.87 -28.68 5.77
C ALA A 534 -5.29 -29.18 5.51
N ALA A 535 -5.76 -29.18 4.25
CA ALA A 535 -7.06 -29.72 3.88
C ALA A 535 -7.19 -31.22 4.23
N GLN A 536 -6.13 -32.01 4.09
CA GLN A 536 -6.13 -33.42 4.46
C GLN A 536 -6.24 -33.64 5.97
N THR A 537 -5.82 -32.69 6.82
CA THR A 537 -5.88 -32.84 8.29
C THR A 537 -7.28 -32.71 8.86
N PHE A 538 -8.31 -32.38 8.09
CA PHE A 538 -9.68 -32.51 8.55
C PHE A 538 -10.08 -33.97 8.82
N ASP A 539 -9.49 -34.92 8.07
CA ASP A 539 -9.88 -36.31 8.12
C ASP A 539 -8.68 -37.24 8.45
N LYS A 540 -7.46 -36.72 8.50
CA LYS A 540 -6.23 -37.49 8.77
C LYS A 540 -5.43 -36.89 9.91
N ASP A 541 -4.76 -37.73 10.68
CA ASP A 541 -3.79 -37.29 11.69
C ASP A 541 -2.57 -36.65 10.99
N VAL A 542 -2.20 -35.44 11.40
CA VAL A 542 -1.06 -34.71 10.84
C VAL A 542 0.26 -35.52 10.92
N ALA A 543 0.45 -36.29 12.00
CA ALA A 543 1.65 -37.11 12.19
C ALA A 543 1.75 -38.28 11.20
N LYS A 544 0.65 -38.62 10.54
CA LYS A 544 0.56 -39.73 9.55
C LYS A 544 0.52 -39.24 8.11
N LEU A 545 0.62 -37.92 7.90
CA LEU A 545 0.71 -37.37 6.54
C LEU A 545 2.05 -37.79 5.91
N SER A 546 1.97 -38.28 4.69
CA SER A 546 3.14 -38.63 3.87
C SER A 546 3.09 -37.82 2.58
N CYS A 547 4.23 -37.37 2.10
CA CYS A 547 4.33 -36.67 0.81
C CYS A 547 3.86 -37.53 -0.38
N CYS A 548 3.80 -38.88 -0.22
CA CYS A 548 3.39 -39.81 -1.26
C CYS A 548 2.00 -40.43 -1.01
N ALA A 549 1.35 -40.16 0.12
CA ALA A 549 0.03 -40.67 0.46
C ALA A 549 -1.02 -39.60 0.21
N ALA A 550 -1.42 -39.43 -1.06
CA ALA A 550 -2.53 -38.58 -1.45
C ALA A 550 -3.88 -39.18 -1.04
#